data_bb6a9b1920911936263be54339f416ac
#
_entry.id   bb6a9b1920911936263be54339f416ac
#
_cell.length_a   1.000
_cell.length_b   1.000
_cell.length_c   1.000
_cell.angle_alpha   90.00
_cell.angle_beta   90.00
_cell.angle_gamma   90.00
#
_symmetry.space_group_name_H-M   'P 1'
#
loop_
_entity.id
_entity.type
_entity.pdbx_description
1 polymer ?
#
loop_
_entity_poly.entity_id
_entity_poly.type
_entity_poly.pdbx_seq_one_letter_code
_entity_poly.pdbx_strand_id
1 'polypeptide(L)'
;MKTPKLAVLAACACLAAPLAGADCAYPQKPAQLPDGNTASLEEMVAGQKAVRQFDADVTSFTKCLDEAAAKELTDPNLTEEQRKQIKARQAQQNNAAVDEVSELAARFNDQLRAYNDANLTFVAEY
;
A
#
# COMPACT_ATOMS: atom_id res chain seq x y z
N MET A 1 -41.31 -45.51 25.69
CA MET A 1 -41.57 -44.13 25.32
C MET A 1 -40.24 -43.36 25.46
N LYS A 2 -39.56 -43.09 24.33
CA LYS A 2 -38.27 -42.38 24.32
C LYS A 2 -38.53 -40.96 23.81
N THR A 3 -38.31 -39.97 24.65
CA THR A 3 -38.38 -38.56 24.32
C THR A 3 -37.10 -38.12 23.62
N PRO A 4 -37.16 -37.45 22.46
CA PRO A 4 -35.96 -36.87 21.84
C PRO A 4 -35.59 -35.54 22.51
N LYS A 5 -34.34 -35.43 22.90
CA LYS A 5 -33.74 -34.17 23.37
C LYS A 5 -33.50 -33.24 22.17
N LEU A 6 -34.24 -32.14 22.12
CA LEU A 6 -33.95 -31.06 21.18
C LEU A 6 -32.68 -30.34 21.63
N ALA A 7 -31.64 -30.45 20.81
CA ALA A 7 -30.44 -29.62 20.96
C ALA A 7 -30.69 -28.27 20.28
N VAL A 8 -30.79 -27.21 21.07
CA VAL A 8 -30.85 -25.83 20.59
C VAL A 8 -29.45 -25.40 20.22
N LEU A 9 -29.15 -25.35 18.93
CA LEU A 9 -27.95 -24.73 18.39
C LEU A 9 -28.14 -23.20 18.43
N ALA A 10 -27.52 -22.53 19.40
CA ALA A 10 -27.40 -21.07 19.44
C ALA A 10 -26.43 -20.64 18.33
N ALA A 11 -26.96 -20.14 17.22
CA ALA A 11 -26.20 -19.51 16.18
C ALA A 11 -25.70 -18.13 16.69
N CYS A 12 -24.42 -18.07 17.04
CA CYS A 12 -23.73 -16.81 17.36
C CYS A 12 -23.53 -16.05 16.04
N ALA A 13 -24.48 -15.17 15.69
CA ALA A 13 -24.34 -14.24 14.59
C ALA A 13 -23.32 -13.16 15.02
N CYS A 14 -22.06 -13.33 14.64
CA CYS A 14 -21.06 -12.26 14.68
C CYS A 14 -21.50 -11.19 13.68
N LEU A 15 -22.15 -10.13 14.19
CA LEU A 15 -22.33 -8.87 13.47
C LEU A 15 -20.92 -8.27 13.26
N ALA A 16 -20.31 -8.61 12.12
CA ALA A 16 -19.21 -7.82 11.61
C ALA A 16 -19.81 -6.46 11.22
N ALA A 17 -19.70 -5.47 12.12
CA ALA A 17 -19.96 -4.09 11.75
C ALA A 17 -19.01 -3.73 10.59
N PRO A 18 -19.52 -3.18 9.47
CA PRO A 18 -18.63 -2.63 8.47
C PRO A 18 -17.85 -1.50 9.15
N LEU A 19 -16.53 -1.64 9.22
CA LEU A 19 -15.65 -0.53 9.48
C LEU A 19 -15.91 0.44 8.33
N ALA A 20 -16.69 1.48 8.59
CA ALA A 20 -16.85 2.62 7.69
C ALA A 20 -15.52 3.41 7.68
N GLY A 21 -14.48 2.77 7.17
CA GLY A 21 -13.29 3.44 6.73
C GLY A 21 -13.54 3.92 5.31
N ALA A 22 -13.13 5.13 4.98
CA ALA A 22 -13.19 5.62 3.61
C ALA A 22 -12.66 4.54 2.66
N ASP A 23 -13.37 4.33 1.54
CA ASP A 23 -13.02 3.35 0.50
C ASP A 23 -11.74 3.77 -0.27
N CYS A 24 -10.67 4.15 0.45
CA CYS A 24 -9.37 4.43 -0.12
C CYS A 24 -8.67 3.10 -0.38
N ALA A 25 -8.74 2.63 -1.63
CA ALA A 25 -8.08 1.40 -2.02
C ALA A 25 -6.56 1.56 -1.94
N TYR A 26 -5.90 0.68 -1.19
CA TYR A 26 -4.44 0.67 -1.14
C TYR A 26 -3.87 0.24 -2.50
N PRO A 27 -2.90 0.98 -3.07
CA PRO A 27 -2.35 0.69 -4.38
C PRO A 27 -1.54 -0.61 -4.39
N GLN A 28 -1.56 -1.30 -5.54
CA GLN A 28 -0.80 -2.52 -5.71
C GLN A 28 0.66 -2.21 -6.07
N LYS A 29 1.56 -2.64 -5.20
CA LYS A 29 3.00 -2.57 -5.45
C LYS A 29 3.39 -3.52 -6.58
N PRO A 30 4.32 -3.14 -7.48
CA PRO A 30 4.88 -4.04 -8.48
C PRO A 30 5.40 -5.34 -7.83
N ALA A 31 4.99 -6.49 -8.38
CA ALA A 31 5.32 -7.80 -7.80
C ALA A 31 6.82 -8.09 -7.87
N GLN A 32 7.48 -7.63 -8.93
CA GLN A 32 8.90 -7.83 -9.17
C GLN A 32 9.52 -6.59 -9.82
N LEU A 33 10.79 -6.34 -9.51
CA LEU A 33 11.64 -5.41 -10.22
C LEU A 33 12.54 -6.18 -11.20
N PRO A 34 12.96 -5.58 -12.33
CA PRO A 34 13.92 -6.20 -13.22
C PRO A 34 15.25 -6.42 -12.49
N ASP A 35 15.95 -7.51 -12.81
CA ASP A 35 17.31 -7.76 -12.34
C ASP A 35 18.29 -7.02 -13.25
N GLY A 36 18.96 -6.00 -12.72
CA GLY A 36 19.88 -5.16 -13.49
C GLY A 36 21.05 -5.93 -14.14
N ASN A 37 21.45 -7.08 -13.60
CA ASN A 37 22.53 -7.86 -14.17
C ASN A 37 22.14 -8.61 -15.47
N THR A 38 20.84 -8.86 -15.66
CA THR A 38 20.34 -9.73 -16.76
C THR A 38 19.23 -9.09 -17.58
N ALA A 39 18.62 -8.02 -17.08
CA ALA A 39 17.51 -7.36 -17.74
C ALA A 39 17.93 -6.61 -19.02
N SER A 40 17.05 -6.60 -20.00
CA SER A 40 17.17 -5.73 -21.17
C SER A 40 16.86 -4.26 -20.82
N LEU A 41 17.24 -3.33 -21.69
CA LEU A 41 16.84 -1.93 -21.56
C LEU A 41 15.33 -1.76 -21.50
N GLU A 42 14.59 -2.52 -22.29
CA GLU A 42 13.13 -2.47 -22.33
C GLU A 42 12.53 -2.87 -20.99
N GLU A 43 13.04 -3.93 -20.36
CA GLU A 43 12.61 -4.38 -19.03
C GLU A 43 12.96 -3.35 -17.95
N MET A 44 14.12 -2.71 -18.02
CA MET A 44 14.49 -1.62 -17.10
C MET A 44 13.55 -0.42 -17.24
N VAL A 45 13.20 -0.03 -18.48
CA VAL A 45 12.24 1.05 -18.74
C VAL A 45 10.83 0.68 -18.24
N ALA A 46 10.41 -0.57 -18.42
CA ALA A 46 9.13 -1.05 -17.89
C ALA A 46 9.12 -1.03 -16.36
N GLY A 47 10.20 -1.45 -15.72
CA GLY A 47 10.37 -1.36 -14.26
C GLY A 47 10.30 0.07 -13.74
N GLN A 48 10.95 1.02 -14.41
CA GLN A 48 10.86 2.44 -14.07
C GLN A 48 9.42 2.96 -14.15
N LYS A 49 8.70 2.61 -15.20
CA LYS A 49 7.29 3.00 -15.36
C LYS A 49 6.42 2.44 -14.25
N ALA A 50 6.64 1.17 -13.86
CA ALA A 50 5.90 0.53 -12.78
C ALA A 50 6.14 1.22 -11.42
N VAL A 51 7.39 1.61 -11.11
CA VAL A 51 7.72 2.36 -9.90
C VAL A 51 7.04 3.73 -9.89
N ARG A 52 7.08 4.46 -11.01
CA ARG A 52 6.41 5.77 -11.14
C ARG A 52 4.89 5.66 -11.02
N GLN A 53 4.30 4.60 -11.58
CA GLN A 53 2.86 4.38 -11.46
C GLN A 53 2.48 4.13 -9.99
N PHE A 54 3.23 3.30 -9.29
CA PHE A 54 3.00 3.05 -7.86
C PHE A 54 3.11 4.33 -7.02
N ASP A 55 4.09 5.19 -7.29
CA ASP A 55 4.23 6.51 -6.64
C ASP A 55 3.00 7.41 -6.89
N ALA A 56 2.51 7.46 -8.12
CA ALA A 56 1.30 8.22 -8.46
C ALA A 56 0.05 7.66 -7.76
N ASP A 57 -0.07 6.33 -7.70
CA ASP A 57 -1.19 5.66 -7.04
C ASP A 57 -1.15 5.88 -5.52
N VAL A 58 0.04 5.85 -4.90
CA VAL A 58 0.23 6.19 -3.47
C VAL A 58 -0.12 7.65 -3.21
N THR A 59 0.26 8.57 -4.10
CA THR A 59 -0.15 9.98 -4.00
C THR A 59 -1.67 10.13 -4.00
N SER A 60 -2.36 9.40 -4.85
CA SER A 60 -3.83 9.40 -4.91
C SER A 60 -4.45 8.79 -3.65
N PHE A 61 -3.86 7.71 -3.15
CA PHE A 61 -4.29 7.05 -1.91
C PHE A 61 -4.14 7.95 -0.69
N THR A 62 -2.97 8.61 -0.52
CA THR A 62 -2.75 9.52 0.61
C THR A 62 -3.69 10.72 0.57
N LYS A 63 -3.97 11.27 -0.62
CA LYS A 63 -4.99 12.32 -0.79
C LYS A 63 -6.37 11.85 -0.37
N CYS A 64 -6.77 10.64 -0.73
CA CYS A 64 -8.04 10.05 -0.30
C CYS A 64 -8.11 9.93 1.23
N LEU A 65 -7.02 9.49 1.89
CA LEU A 65 -6.95 9.42 3.35
C LEU A 65 -7.09 10.80 4.01
N ASP A 66 -6.48 11.83 3.43
CA ASP A 66 -6.56 13.20 3.93
C ASP A 66 -8.01 13.73 3.85
N GLU A 67 -8.67 13.51 2.72
CA GLU A 67 -10.07 13.91 2.51
C GLU A 67 -11.02 13.15 3.45
N ALA A 68 -10.78 11.85 3.67
CA ALA A 68 -11.55 11.02 4.56
C ALA A 68 -11.39 11.48 6.03
N ALA A 69 -10.16 11.71 6.48
CA ALA A 69 -9.89 12.21 7.82
C ALA A 69 -10.48 13.61 8.05
N ALA A 70 -10.36 14.48 7.04
CA ALA A 70 -10.97 15.81 7.09
C ALA A 70 -12.51 15.73 7.26
N LYS A 71 -13.15 14.83 6.52
CA LYS A 71 -14.60 14.58 6.64
C LYS A 71 -14.99 14.04 8.02
N GLU A 72 -14.26 13.06 8.55
CA GLU A 72 -14.50 12.53 9.89
C GLU A 72 -14.39 13.65 10.95
N LEU A 73 -13.41 14.54 10.82
CA LEU A 73 -13.16 15.64 11.77
C LEU A 73 -14.25 16.73 11.77
N THR A 74 -15.17 16.72 10.81
CA THR A 74 -16.32 17.66 10.80
C THR A 74 -17.40 17.31 11.81
N ASP A 75 -17.41 16.10 12.37
CA ASP A 75 -18.40 15.68 13.36
C ASP A 75 -18.24 16.51 14.66
N PRO A 76 -19.26 17.29 15.06
CA PRO A 76 -19.21 18.12 16.26
C PRO A 76 -19.22 17.32 17.57
N ASN A 77 -19.61 16.04 17.51
CA ASN A 77 -19.71 15.17 18.69
C ASN A 77 -18.40 14.48 19.06
N LEU A 78 -17.34 14.64 18.23
CA LEU A 78 -16.04 14.06 18.53
C LEU A 78 -15.40 14.67 19.77
N THR A 79 -14.91 13.80 20.65
CA THR A 79 -14.03 14.21 21.75
C THR A 79 -12.65 14.62 21.23
N GLU A 80 -11.90 15.37 22.02
CA GLU A 80 -10.51 15.73 21.67
C GLU A 80 -9.63 14.50 21.50
N GLU A 81 -9.84 13.44 22.27
CA GLU A 81 -9.11 12.20 22.14
C GLU A 81 -9.41 11.49 20.80
N GLN A 82 -10.68 11.44 20.42
CA GLN A 82 -11.08 10.89 19.11
C GLN A 82 -10.48 11.68 17.93
N ARG A 83 -10.45 13.02 18.03
CA ARG A 83 -9.79 13.87 17.04
C ARG A 83 -8.31 13.58 16.91
N LYS A 84 -7.61 13.39 18.03
CA LYS A 84 -6.20 13.00 18.03
C LYS A 84 -5.99 11.63 17.40
N GLN A 85 -6.84 10.65 17.71
CA GLN A 85 -6.76 9.31 17.13
C GLN A 85 -6.98 9.31 15.61
N ILE A 86 -7.93 10.09 15.09
CA ILE A 86 -8.16 10.24 13.64
C ILE A 86 -6.90 10.77 12.96
N LYS A 87 -6.32 11.85 13.48
CA LYS A 87 -5.09 12.45 12.94
C LYS A 87 -3.88 11.51 13.02
N ALA A 88 -3.74 10.80 14.14
CA ALA A 88 -2.63 9.85 14.31
C ALA A 88 -2.74 8.69 13.34
N ARG A 89 -3.94 8.13 13.15
CA ARG A 89 -4.21 7.06 12.18
C ARG A 89 -3.89 7.51 10.74
N GLN A 90 -4.40 8.68 10.34
CA GLN A 90 -4.13 9.28 9.03
C GLN A 90 -2.62 9.44 8.79
N ALA A 91 -1.90 10.06 9.73
CA ALA A 91 -0.46 10.26 9.62
C ALA A 91 0.30 8.93 9.53
N GLN A 92 -0.07 7.92 10.32
CA GLN A 92 0.54 6.60 10.27
C GLN A 92 0.35 5.92 8.91
N GLN A 93 -0.86 5.97 8.36
CA GLN A 93 -1.17 5.37 7.06
C GLN A 93 -0.44 6.10 5.92
N ASN A 94 -0.40 7.44 5.94
CA ASN A 94 0.33 8.23 4.96
C ASN A 94 1.83 7.92 5.01
N ASN A 95 2.44 7.92 6.19
CA ASN A 95 3.87 7.64 6.34
C ASN A 95 4.21 6.22 5.85
N ALA A 96 3.43 5.22 6.23
CA ALA A 96 3.67 3.84 5.78
C ALA A 96 3.61 3.71 4.25
N ALA A 97 2.66 4.38 3.59
CA ALA A 97 2.53 4.34 2.14
C ALA A 97 3.72 5.05 1.44
N VAL A 98 4.16 6.20 1.95
CA VAL A 98 5.31 6.95 1.43
C VAL A 98 6.61 6.17 1.65
N ASP A 99 6.78 5.51 2.78
CA ASP A 99 7.95 4.68 3.07
C ASP A 99 8.05 3.52 2.06
N GLU A 100 6.93 2.87 1.71
CA GLU A 100 6.94 1.81 0.68
C GLU A 100 7.37 2.31 -0.71
N VAL A 101 6.98 3.51 -1.10
CA VAL A 101 7.45 4.13 -2.36
C VAL A 101 8.96 4.35 -2.29
N SER A 102 9.44 4.90 -1.18
CA SER A 102 10.87 5.19 -0.98
C SER A 102 11.72 3.92 -1.02
N GLU A 103 11.27 2.84 -0.38
CA GLU A 103 11.93 1.53 -0.43
C GLU A 103 11.93 0.93 -1.82
N LEU A 104 10.80 0.99 -2.54
CA LEU A 104 10.70 0.47 -3.89
C LEU A 104 11.62 1.24 -4.85
N ALA A 105 11.64 2.56 -4.75
CA ALA A 105 12.51 3.42 -5.55
C ALA A 105 14.00 3.15 -5.26
N ALA A 106 14.38 2.97 -4.01
CA ALA A 106 15.75 2.62 -3.61
C ALA A 106 16.17 1.28 -4.23
N ARG A 107 15.32 0.25 -4.11
CA ARG A 107 15.58 -1.07 -4.71
C ARG A 107 15.68 -1.00 -6.23
N PHE A 108 14.85 -0.21 -6.90
CA PHE A 108 14.97 -0.02 -8.34
C PHE A 108 16.28 0.69 -8.72
N ASN A 109 16.70 1.69 -7.96
CA ASN A 109 17.97 2.38 -8.19
C ASN A 109 19.17 1.43 -8.01
N ASP A 110 19.10 0.45 -7.10
CA ASP A 110 20.13 -0.59 -6.99
C ASP A 110 20.19 -1.43 -8.28
N GLN A 111 19.04 -1.83 -8.82
CA GLN A 111 18.98 -2.57 -10.08
C GLN A 111 19.47 -1.72 -11.27
N LEU A 112 19.19 -0.43 -11.27
CA LEU A 112 19.68 0.49 -12.30
C LEU A 112 21.21 0.63 -12.26
N ARG A 113 21.80 0.67 -11.07
CA ARG A 113 23.26 0.65 -10.92
C ARG A 113 23.85 -0.65 -11.46
N ALA A 114 23.31 -1.79 -11.06
CA ALA A 114 23.75 -3.10 -11.56
C ALA A 114 23.65 -3.19 -13.09
N TYR A 115 22.57 -2.67 -13.69
CA TYR A 115 22.40 -2.61 -15.14
C TYR A 115 23.48 -1.76 -15.81
N ASN A 116 23.76 -0.60 -15.27
CA ASN A 116 24.79 0.29 -15.82
C ASN A 116 26.19 -0.34 -15.72
N ASP A 117 26.54 -0.94 -14.59
CA ASP A 117 27.83 -1.60 -14.39
C ASP A 117 28.02 -2.78 -15.35
N ALA A 118 27.00 -3.62 -15.54
CA ALA A 118 27.04 -4.74 -16.46
C ALA A 118 27.22 -4.29 -17.93
N ASN A 119 26.60 -3.18 -18.33
CA ASN A 119 26.70 -2.66 -19.69
C ASN A 119 27.97 -1.82 -19.93
N LEU A 120 28.54 -1.18 -18.90
CA LEU A 120 29.81 -0.47 -19.00
C LEU A 120 31.01 -1.42 -19.14
N THR A 121 30.99 -2.56 -18.46
CA THR A 121 32.04 -3.59 -18.60
C THR A 121 32.07 -4.18 -20.01
N PHE A 122 30.93 -4.31 -20.65
CA PHE A 122 30.86 -4.81 -22.02
C PHE A 122 31.51 -3.87 -23.05
N VAL A 123 31.44 -2.56 -22.83
CA VAL A 123 32.06 -1.54 -23.71
C VAL A 123 33.57 -1.42 -23.50
N ALA A 124 34.08 -1.78 -22.32
CA ALA A 124 35.50 -1.68 -22.00
C ALA A 124 36.36 -2.84 -22.56
N GLU A 125 35.72 -3.91 -23.03
CA GLU A 125 36.41 -5.08 -23.64
C GLU A 125 36.61 -4.98 -25.18
N TYR A 126 36.19 -3.91 -25.82
CA TYR A 126 36.39 -3.59 -27.22
C TYR A 126 37.39 -2.45 -27.42
#